data_bb0640b2e4873824d2f42e4b564f522f
#
_entry.id   bb0640b2e4873824d2f42e4b564f522f
#
_cell.length_a   1.000
_cell.length_b   1.000
_cell.length_c   1.000
_cell.angle_alpha   90.00
_cell.angle_beta   90.00
_cell.angle_gamma   90.00
#
_symmetry.space_group_name_H-M   'P 1'
#
loop_
_entity.id
_entity.type
_entity.pdbx_description
1 polymer ?
#
loop_
_entity_poly.entity_id
_entity_poly.type
_entity_poly.pdbx_seq_one_letter_code
_entity_poly.pdbx_strand_id
1 'polypeptide(L)'
;MVIPWQGFPLSEIIKIADPLSSAKFIQFVTVFRPEEMPGQKRRLLPWPYVEGLRMDEAMHPLTILSTGLYGHDLLNQSGAPIRLVVPWKYGFKSIKSITTIKFVDKQPDATWSMLAPNEYGFYSNVNNSVDHPRWSQATERRIGEFKRRKTLMFNGYEEEVSHMYEGMDSVSYTHLTLPTKA
;
A
#
# COMPACT_ATOMS: atom_id res chain seq x y z
N MET A 1 11.55 8.93 1.08
CA MET A 1 12.12 9.15 -0.28
C MET A 1 11.04 9.79 -1.12
N VAL A 2 11.33 10.92 -1.75
CA VAL A 2 10.40 11.55 -2.69
C VAL A 2 10.73 11.01 -4.07
N ILE A 3 9.73 10.42 -4.74
CA ILE A 3 9.88 9.83 -6.08
C ILE A 3 8.88 10.53 -6.99
N PRO A 4 9.32 11.09 -8.14
CA PRO A 4 8.42 11.73 -9.11
C PRO A 4 7.71 10.67 -9.96
N TRP A 5 6.66 10.08 -9.39
CA TRP A 5 5.79 9.15 -10.09
C TRP A 5 5.00 9.85 -11.19
N GLN A 6 4.85 9.20 -12.32
CA GLN A 6 3.96 9.59 -13.40
C GLN A 6 2.82 8.59 -13.50
N GLY A 7 1.60 9.07 -13.57
CA GLY A 7 0.41 8.22 -13.57
C GLY A 7 -0.87 9.03 -13.49
N PHE A 8 -1.95 8.39 -13.08
CA PHE A 8 -3.28 8.98 -12.98
C PHE A 8 -4.00 8.47 -11.72
N PRO A 9 -4.99 9.22 -11.19
CA PRO A 9 -5.75 8.79 -10.01
C PRO A 9 -6.44 7.44 -10.24
N LEU A 10 -6.37 6.55 -9.27
CA LEU A 10 -7.08 5.26 -9.32
C LEU A 10 -8.60 5.47 -9.47
N SER A 11 -9.13 6.55 -8.91
CA SER A 11 -10.53 6.92 -9.01
C SER A 11 -11.05 7.01 -10.46
N GLU A 12 -10.21 7.30 -11.45
CA GLU A 12 -10.63 7.34 -12.86
C GLU A 12 -11.00 5.93 -13.37
N ILE A 13 -10.23 4.92 -12.99
CA ILE A 13 -10.56 3.52 -13.33
C ILE A 13 -11.82 3.06 -12.59
N ILE A 14 -11.98 3.47 -11.32
CA ILE A 14 -13.17 3.12 -10.52
C ILE A 14 -14.43 3.72 -11.16
N LYS A 15 -14.39 4.98 -11.59
CA LYS A 15 -15.51 5.64 -12.28
C LYS A 15 -15.88 4.94 -13.59
N ILE A 16 -14.88 4.54 -14.38
CA ILE A 16 -15.11 3.80 -15.65
C ILE A 16 -15.69 2.40 -15.39
N ALA A 17 -15.22 1.73 -14.35
CA ALA A 17 -15.66 0.38 -14.01
C ALA A 17 -17.07 0.34 -13.40
N ASP A 18 -17.55 1.45 -12.85
CA ASP A 18 -18.88 1.63 -12.23
C ASP A 18 -19.27 0.46 -11.30
N PRO A 19 -18.49 0.19 -10.24
CA PRO A 19 -18.72 -0.97 -9.40
C PRO A 19 -20.06 -0.87 -8.65
N LEU A 20 -20.64 -2.02 -8.32
CA LEU A 20 -21.85 -2.09 -7.50
C LEU A 20 -21.65 -1.38 -6.16
N SER A 21 -22.71 -0.78 -5.63
CA SER A 21 -22.71 -0.07 -4.34
C SER A 21 -22.35 -0.97 -3.13
N SER A 22 -22.42 -2.28 -3.30
CA SER A 22 -21.97 -3.28 -2.32
C SER A 22 -20.46 -3.37 -2.20
N ALA A 23 -19.69 -2.91 -3.20
CA ALA A 23 -18.23 -2.91 -3.15
C ALA A 23 -17.71 -1.93 -2.08
N LYS A 24 -17.02 -2.46 -1.10
CA LYS A 24 -16.43 -1.68 0.02
C LYS A 24 -14.91 -1.60 -0.06
N PHE A 25 -14.30 -2.51 -0.78
CA PHE A 25 -12.85 -2.63 -0.92
C PHE A 25 -12.45 -2.91 -2.37
N ILE A 26 -11.18 -2.65 -2.65
CA ILE A 26 -10.54 -3.05 -3.90
C ILE A 26 -9.40 -4.00 -3.57
N GLN A 27 -9.33 -5.10 -4.29
CA GLN A 27 -8.23 -6.05 -4.24
C GLN A 27 -7.39 -5.95 -5.51
N PHE A 28 -6.08 -5.90 -5.34
CA PHE A 28 -5.10 -5.91 -6.43
C PHE A 28 -4.31 -7.21 -6.40
N VAL A 29 -4.03 -7.76 -7.57
CA VAL A 29 -3.23 -8.98 -7.73
C VAL A 29 -2.09 -8.72 -8.70
N THR A 30 -0.87 -9.09 -8.30
CA THR A 30 0.32 -8.96 -9.15
C THR A 30 0.43 -10.09 -10.16
N VAL A 31 1.24 -9.86 -11.20
CA VAL A 31 1.62 -10.89 -12.17
C VAL A 31 2.33 -12.07 -11.49
N PHE A 32 2.00 -13.28 -11.92
CA PHE A 32 2.70 -14.49 -11.47
C PHE A 32 3.35 -15.19 -12.66
N ARG A 33 4.66 -15.00 -12.83
CA ARG A 33 5.47 -15.55 -13.92
C ARG A 33 6.84 -16.00 -13.39
N PRO A 34 6.91 -17.09 -12.64
CA PRO A 34 8.14 -17.51 -11.97
C PRO A 34 9.31 -17.79 -12.91
N GLU A 35 9.05 -18.13 -14.18
CA GLU A 35 10.11 -18.34 -15.16
C GLU A 35 10.80 -17.03 -15.60
N GLU A 36 10.04 -15.93 -15.67
CA GLU A 36 10.56 -14.60 -16.00
C GLU A 36 10.98 -13.81 -14.74
N MET A 37 10.43 -14.18 -13.59
CA MET A 37 10.60 -13.49 -12.31
C MET A 37 11.18 -14.45 -11.24
N PRO A 38 12.50 -14.71 -11.23
CA PRO A 38 13.11 -15.72 -10.36
C PRO A 38 12.85 -15.55 -8.87
N GLY A 39 12.57 -14.30 -8.43
CA GLY A 39 12.17 -14.02 -7.04
C GLY A 39 10.87 -14.71 -6.62
N GLN A 40 9.99 -15.01 -7.57
CA GLN A 40 8.72 -15.70 -7.32
C GLN A 40 8.88 -17.22 -7.11
N LYS A 41 10.03 -17.80 -7.47
CA LYS A 41 10.37 -19.19 -7.16
C LYS A 41 10.76 -19.39 -5.69
N ARG A 42 11.12 -18.29 -5.02
CA ARG A 42 11.48 -18.35 -3.60
C ARG A 42 10.21 -18.41 -2.75
N ARG A 43 10.14 -19.35 -1.81
CA ARG A 43 9.00 -19.52 -0.89
C ARG A 43 9.03 -18.52 0.28
N LEU A 44 9.41 -17.25 -0.01
CA LEU A 44 9.45 -16.19 1.00
C LEU A 44 8.08 -15.52 1.19
N LEU A 45 7.28 -15.48 0.14
CA LEU A 45 5.94 -14.89 0.12
C LEU A 45 4.96 -15.83 -0.57
N PRO A 46 3.68 -15.84 -0.16
CA PRO A 46 2.63 -16.47 -0.95
C PRO A 46 2.43 -15.69 -2.24
N TRP A 47 2.57 -16.37 -3.38
CA TRP A 47 2.34 -15.79 -4.70
C TRP A 47 1.02 -16.30 -5.31
N PRO A 48 0.31 -15.50 -6.10
CA PRO A 48 0.62 -14.11 -6.48
C PRO A 48 0.50 -13.16 -5.27
N TYR A 49 1.29 -12.07 -5.29
CA TYR A 49 1.20 -11.03 -4.28
C TYR A 49 -0.15 -10.31 -4.38
N VAL A 50 -0.81 -10.10 -3.25
CA VAL A 50 -2.14 -9.49 -3.16
C VAL A 50 -2.09 -8.32 -2.20
N GLU A 51 -2.76 -7.23 -2.54
CA GLU A 51 -3.00 -6.08 -1.67
C GLU A 51 -4.43 -5.59 -1.77
N GLY A 52 -4.85 -4.82 -0.76
CA GLY A 52 -6.18 -4.23 -0.72
C GLY A 52 -6.21 -2.81 -0.21
N LEU A 53 -7.23 -2.06 -0.62
CA LEU A 53 -7.58 -0.73 -0.10
C LEU A 53 -9.06 -0.70 0.23
N ARG A 54 -9.47 0.15 1.20
CA ARG A 54 -10.85 0.56 1.32
C ARG A 54 -11.25 1.42 0.12
N MET A 55 -12.53 1.50 -0.18
CA MET A 55 -13.03 2.27 -1.33
C MET A 55 -12.72 3.77 -1.21
N ASP A 56 -12.84 4.35 -0.03
CA ASP A 56 -12.49 5.76 0.22
C ASP A 56 -11.00 6.05 0.01
N GLU A 57 -10.11 5.17 0.48
CA GLU A 57 -8.67 5.24 0.22
C GLU A 57 -8.36 5.16 -1.29
N ALA A 58 -9.06 4.28 -1.99
CA ALA A 58 -8.89 4.08 -3.43
C ALA A 58 -9.42 5.26 -4.25
N MET A 59 -10.46 5.94 -3.78
CA MET A 59 -11.04 7.13 -4.40
C MET A 59 -10.26 8.41 -4.09
N HIS A 60 -9.35 8.38 -3.12
CA HIS A 60 -8.58 9.55 -2.72
C HIS A 60 -7.65 10.02 -3.85
N PRO A 61 -7.55 11.34 -4.12
CA PRO A 61 -6.73 11.87 -5.23
C PRO A 61 -5.25 11.50 -5.19
N LEU A 62 -4.69 11.28 -4.00
CA LEU A 62 -3.31 10.86 -3.81
C LEU A 62 -3.07 9.37 -4.09
N THR A 63 -4.12 8.56 -4.25
CA THR A 63 -4.00 7.16 -4.67
C THR A 63 -3.90 7.11 -6.18
N ILE A 64 -2.73 6.79 -6.70
CA ILE A 64 -2.49 6.79 -8.14
C ILE A 64 -2.08 5.41 -8.67
N LEU A 65 -2.45 5.14 -9.90
CA LEU A 65 -1.86 4.10 -10.72
C LEU A 65 -0.72 4.72 -11.52
N SER A 66 0.50 4.28 -11.24
CA SER A 66 1.70 4.83 -11.88
C SER A 66 2.13 3.94 -13.04
N THR A 67 2.44 4.59 -14.17
CA THR A 67 2.96 4.02 -15.40
C THR A 67 4.39 4.49 -15.70
N GLY A 68 4.89 5.50 -14.95
CA GLY A 68 6.19 6.10 -15.20
C GLY A 68 6.89 6.62 -13.94
N LEU A 69 8.16 6.92 -14.10
CA LEU A 69 9.06 7.37 -13.05
C LEU A 69 10.16 8.25 -13.67
N TYR A 70 10.40 9.44 -13.11
CA TYR A 70 11.39 10.41 -13.62
C TYR A 70 11.20 10.76 -15.11
N GLY A 71 9.95 10.84 -15.60
CA GLY A 71 9.64 11.15 -16.98
C GLY A 71 9.84 9.99 -17.97
N HIS A 72 10.10 8.78 -17.49
CA HIS A 72 10.26 7.56 -18.28
C HIS A 72 9.23 6.51 -17.88
N ASP A 73 8.98 5.56 -18.77
CA ASP A 73 8.15 4.39 -18.47
C ASP A 73 8.73 3.57 -17.31
N LEU A 74 7.86 2.87 -16.59
CA LEU A 74 8.29 1.99 -15.50
C LEU A 74 9.19 0.87 -16.02
N LEU A 75 10.33 0.70 -15.36
CA LEU A 75 11.13 -0.51 -15.50
C LEU A 75 10.42 -1.70 -14.84
N ASN A 76 10.72 -2.92 -15.29
CA ASN A 76 10.15 -4.15 -14.73
C ASN A 76 10.31 -4.24 -13.21
N GLN A 77 11.50 -3.94 -12.69
CA GLN A 77 11.76 -3.94 -11.25
C GLN A 77 11.01 -2.85 -10.48
N SER A 78 10.61 -1.77 -11.16
CA SER A 78 9.82 -0.69 -10.56
C SER A 78 8.33 -0.97 -10.57
N GLY A 79 7.88 -2.02 -11.26
CA GLY A 79 6.51 -2.50 -11.24
C GLY A 79 5.74 -2.32 -12.55
N ALA A 80 6.45 -2.31 -13.71
CA ALA A 80 5.77 -2.27 -15.01
C ALA A 80 4.76 -3.45 -15.18
N PRO A 81 3.72 -3.25 -16.00
CA PRO A 81 3.38 -2.04 -16.75
C PRO A 81 2.69 -0.97 -15.90
N ILE A 82 2.07 -1.37 -14.76
CA ILE A 82 1.34 -0.47 -13.87
C ILE A 82 1.52 -0.89 -12.41
N ARG A 83 1.66 0.09 -11.55
CA ARG A 83 1.77 -0.13 -10.10
C ARG A 83 0.89 0.83 -9.33
N LEU A 84 0.52 0.43 -8.11
CA LEU A 84 -0.13 1.31 -7.15
C LEU A 84 0.91 2.20 -6.44
N VAL A 85 0.52 3.44 -6.14
CA VAL A 85 1.24 4.34 -5.25
C VAL A 85 0.24 4.96 -4.27
N VAL A 86 0.47 4.73 -2.97
CA VAL A 86 -0.31 5.28 -1.87
C VAL A 86 0.67 5.94 -0.90
N PRO A 87 0.93 7.26 -1.03
CA PRO A 87 2.09 7.91 -0.43
C PRO A 87 2.05 7.97 1.10
N TRP A 88 0.89 7.89 1.73
CA TRP A 88 0.76 7.93 3.20
C TRP A 88 0.86 6.56 3.88
N LYS A 89 0.97 5.48 3.09
CA LYS A 89 1.10 4.11 3.58
C LYS A 89 2.52 3.58 3.47
N TYR A 90 2.82 2.52 4.20
CA TYR A 90 4.09 1.80 4.02
C TYR A 90 4.22 1.24 2.60
N GLY A 91 5.44 1.24 2.09
CA GLY A 91 5.74 0.96 0.68
C GLY A 91 5.26 -0.40 0.15
N PHE A 92 5.08 -1.40 1.02
CA PHE A 92 4.59 -2.71 0.60
C PHE A 92 3.11 -2.68 0.15
N LYS A 93 2.33 -1.67 0.60
CA LYS A 93 0.96 -1.44 0.13
C LYS A 93 0.90 -1.00 -1.33
N SER A 94 1.98 -0.46 -1.85
CA SER A 94 2.11 0.00 -3.24
C SER A 94 2.49 -1.16 -4.16
N ILE A 95 1.54 -2.08 -4.37
CA ILE A 95 1.71 -3.30 -5.16
C ILE A 95 2.18 -3.01 -6.59
N LYS A 96 3.09 -3.86 -7.10
CA LYS A 96 3.74 -3.75 -8.40
C LYS A 96 3.13 -4.70 -9.43
N SER A 97 3.30 -4.37 -10.72
CA SER A 97 2.97 -5.25 -11.86
C SER A 97 1.57 -5.83 -11.74
N ILE A 98 0.60 -4.92 -11.57
CA ILE A 98 -0.81 -5.29 -11.38
C ILE A 98 -1.36 -5.93 -12.65
N THR A 99 -2.00 -7.08 -12.50
CA THR A 99 -2.72 -7.78 -13.58
C THR A 99 -4.21 -7.84 -13.36
N THR A 100 -4.65 -7.67 -12.11
CA THR A 100 -6.07 -7.77 -11.77
C THR A 100 -6.43 -6.74 -10.71
N ILE A 101 -7.56 -6.07 -10.91
CA ILE A 101 -8.22 -5.20 -9.94
C ILE A 101 -9.64 -5.74 -9.75
N LYS A 102 -10.01 -6.08 -8.51
CA LYS A 102 -11.32 -6.62 -8.14
C LYS A 102 -12.02 -5.70 -7.16
N PHE A 103 -13.30 -5.46 -7.37
CA PHE A 103 -14.17 -4.79 -6.41
C PHE A 103 -14.86 -5.84 -5.55
N VAL A 104 -14.74 -5.71 -4.22
CA VAL A 104 -15.22 -6.72 -3.27
C VAL A 104 -15.99 -6.08 -2.11
N ASP A 105 -16.95 -6.81 -1.55
CA ASP A 105 -17.79 -6.38 -0.44
C ASP A 105 -17.11 -6.53 0.94
N LYS A 106 -16.16 -7.46 1.03
CA LYS A 106 -15.41 -7.76 2.26
C LYS A 106 -13.95 -7.37 2.13
N GLN A 107 -13.33 -7.06 3.27
CA GLN A 107 -11.91 -6.78 3.33
C GLN A 107 -11.12 -7.98 2.78
N PRO A 108 -10.33 -7.77 1.71
CA PRO A 108 -9.53 -8.85 1.15
C PRO A 108 -8.31 -9.14 2.03
N ASP A 109 -7.87 -10.38 1.99
CA ASP A 109 -6.59 -10.76 2.57
C ASP A 109 -5.45 -10.07 1.80
N ALA A 110 -4.50 -9.49 2.54
CA ALA A 110 -3.28 -8.92 1.99
C ALA A 110 -2.09 -9.83 2.31
N THR A 111 -1.14 -9.92 1.39
CA THR A 111 -0.02 -10.88 1.48
C THR A 111 0.74 -10.78 2.80
N TRP A 112 1.10 -9.56 3.24
CA TRP A 112 1.84 -9.39 4.49
C TRP A 112 0.98 -9.64 5.74
N SER A 113 -0.31 -9.27 5.70
CA SER A 113 -1.22 -9.56 6.81
C SER A 113 -1.47 -11.06 7.01
N MET A 114 -1.47 -11.83 5.91
CA MET A 114 -1.53 -13.29 5.99
C MET A 114 -0.23 -13.92 6.49
N LEU A 115 0.92 -13.38 6.05
CA LEU A 115 2.23 -13.94 6.37
C LEU A 115 2.65 -13.68 7.82
N ALA A 116 2.40 -12.47 8.31
CA ALA A 116 2.78 -12.05 9.65
C ALA A 116 1.68 -11.15 10.27
N PRO A 117 0.54 -11.74 10.65
CA PRO A 117 -0.63 -10.99 11.10
C PRO A 117 -0.37 -10.18 12.39
N ASN A 118 0.59 -10.59 13.19
CA ASN A 118 0.99 -9.85 14.41
C ASN A 118 1.87 -8.62 14.13
N GLU A 119 2.33 -8.46 12.89
CA GLU A 119 3.25 -7.37 12.50
C GLU A 119 2.63 -6.43 11.47
N TYR A 120 1.75 -6.92 10.59
CA TYR A 120 1.24 -6.17 9.45
C TYR A 120 -0.28 -6.17 9.40
N GLY A 121 -0.88 -5.03 9.73
CA GLY A 121 -2.32 -4.80 9.59
C GLY A 121 -2.71 -4.48 8.14
N PHE A 122 -4.01 -4.51 7.87
CA PHE A 122 -4.57 -4.24 6.55
C PHE A 122 -4.27 -2.81 6.06
N TYR A 123 -4.46 -1.81 6.92
CA TYR A 123 -4.33 -0.39 6.54
C TYR A 123 -2.87 0.01 6.33
N SER A 124 -1.99 -0.36 7.23
CA SER A 124 -0.54 -0.12 7.14
C SER A 124 -0.17 1.34 6.81
N ASN A 125 -0.81 2.26 7.51
CA ASN A 125 -0.51 3.68 7.42
C ASN A 125 0.80 4.00 8.16
N VAL A 126 1.57 4.96 7.65
CA VAL A 126 2.78 5.42 8.34
C VAL A 126 2.39 6.17 9.61
N ASN A 127 2.78 5.62 10.76
CA ASN A 127 2.55 6.19 12.09
C ASN A 127 3.86 6.18 12.87
N ASN A 128 4.35 7.37 13.18
CA ASN A 128 5.61 7.56 13.92
C ASN A 128 5.49 7.38 15.43
N SER A 129 4.26 7.24 15.95
CA SER A 129 3.98 7.05 17.37
C SER A 129 3.80 5.58 17.75
N VAL A 130 3.72 4.68 16.77
CA VAL A 130 3.53 3.25 16.99
C VAL A 130 4.71 2.50 16.36
N ASP A 131 5.52 1.88 17.21
CA ASP A 131 6.68 1.12 16.78
C ASP A 131 6.27 -0.25 16.20
N HIS A 132 7.03 -0.71 15.22
CA HIS A 132 6.97 -2.10 14.78
C HIS A 132 7.52 -3.02 15.87
N PRO A 133 7.03 -4.26 16.05
CA PRO A 133 7.50 -5.16 17.12
C PRO A 133 9.02 -5.39 17.16
N ARG A 134 9.71 -5.17 16.03
CA ARG A 134 11.15 -5.43 15.88
C ARG A 134 12.02 -4.18 15.73
N TRP A 135 11.43 -3.01 15.48
CA TRP A 135 12.19 -1.74 15.31
C TRP A 135 11.32 -0.51 15.55
N SER A 136 11.95 0.62 15.82
CA SER A 136 11.26 1.92 15.95
C SER A 136 11.02 2.57 14.60
N GLN A 137 9.81 3.17 14.45
CA GLN A 137 9.38 3.94 13.28
C GLN A 137 9.49 5.46 13.52
N ALA A 138 9.97 5.88 14.70
CA ALA A 138 10.00 7.29 15.11
C ALA A 138 10.89 8.17 14.21
N THR A 139 11.92 7.58 13.59
CA THR A 139 12.86 8.33 12.73
C THR A 139 13.16 7.61 11.43
N GLU A 140 13.34 8.40 10.36
CA GLU A 140 13.71 7.93 9.04
C GLU A 140 15.03 8.54 8.56
N ARG A 141 15.64 7.94 7.55
CA ARG A 141 16.74 8.53 6.80
C ARG A 141 16.37 8.52 5.30
N ARG A 142 16.32 9.70 4.71
CA ARG A 142 16.07 9.81 3.28
C ARG A 142 17.32 9.43 2.48
N ILE A 143 17.09 8.86 1.29
CA ILE A 143 18.19 8.56 0.37
C ILE A 143 18.86 9.88 -0.04
N GLY A 144 20.18 9.94 0.07
CA GLY A 144 20.99 11.15 -0.18
C GLY A 144 21.18 12.05 1.05
N GLU A 145 20.50 11.81 2.16
CA GLU A 145 20.69 12.55 3.42
C GLU A 145 21.57 11.73 4.38
N PHE A 146 22.53 12.40 5.05
CA PHE A 146 23.38 11.75 6.06
C PHE A 146 22.69 11.66 7.41
N LYS A 147 21.86 12.65 7.78
CA LYS A 147 21.19 12.73 9.08
C LYS A 147 19.83 12.04 9.06
N ARG A 148 19.49 11.39 10.18
CA ARG A 148 18.11 10.94 10.43
C ARG A 148 17.23 12.15 10.77
N ARG A 149 15.97 12.06 10.39
CA ARG A 149 14.93 13.05 10.73
C ARG A 149 13.74 12.35 11.36
N LYS A 150 12.88 13.09 12.04
CA LYS A 150 11.63 12.56 12.56
C LYS A 150 10.75 12.10 11.40
N THR A 151 10.18 10.90 11.49
CA THR A 151 9.14 10.42 10.59
C THR A 151 7.87 11.25 10.81
N LEU A 152 7.22 11.67 9.74
CA LEU A 152 5.97 12.41 9.80
C LEU A 152 4.79 11.43 9.80
N MET A 153 3.72 11.77 10.54
CA MET A 153 2.46 11.02 10.50
C MET A 153 1.95 10.95 9.06
N PHE A 154 1.43 9.79 8.65
CA PHE A 154 0.99 9.56 7.27
C PHE A 154 2.03 9.97 6.22
N ASN A 155 3.32 9.87 6.58
CA ASN A 155 4.43 10.27 5.71
C ASN A 155 4.42 11.76 5.30
N GLY A 156 3.73 12.60 6.09
CA GLY A 156 3.55 14.03 5.88
C GLY A 156 2.25 14.43 5.16
N TYR A 157 1.33 13.51 4.95
CA TYR A 157 0.01 13.74 4.34
C TYR A 157 -1.13 13.74 5.37
N GLU A 158 -0.83 14.11 6.62
CA GLU A 158 -1.80 14.06 7.72
C GLU A 158 -3.03 14.94 7.45
N GLU A 159 -2.83 16.15 6.96
CA GLU A 159 -3.91 17.09 6.67
C GLU A 159 -4.87 16.57 5.58
N GLU A 160 -4.33 15.83 4.60
CA GLU A 160 -5.10 15.32 3.47
C GLU A 160 -5.85 14.02 3.79
N VAL A 161 -5.35 13.19 4.71
CA VAL A 161 -5.86 11.82 4.82
C VAL A 161 -6.34 11.43 6.22
N SER A 162 -6.03 12.18 7.28
CA SER A 162 -6.37 11.79 8.66
C SER A 162 -7.87 11.61 8.88
N HIS A 163 -8.69 12.44 8.25
CA HIS A 163 -10.15 12.39 8.34
C HIS A 163 -10.76 11.01 7.96
N MET A 164 -10.10 10.26 7.06
CA MET A 164 -10.55 8.90 6.68
C MET A 164 -10.41 7.88 7.82
N TYR A 165 -9.62 8.19 8.84
CA TYR A 165 -9.29 7.28 9.94
C TYR A 165 -9.82 7.78 11.31
N GLU A 166 -10.63 8.83 11.32
CA GLU A 166 -11.25 9.34 12.54
C GLU A 166 -12.11 8.28 13.22
N GLY A 167 -11.96 8.16 14.54
CA GLY A 167 -12.66 7.15 15.33
C GLY A 167 -12.08 5.75 15.27
N MET A 168 -11.03 5.51 14.48
CA MET A 168 -10.30 4.25 14.48
C MET A 168 -9.18 4.30 15.54
N ASP A 169 -8.94 3.16 16.21
CA ASP A 169 -7.78 3.03 17.08
C ASP A 169 -6.49 3.17 16.26
N SER A 170 -5.58 4.04 16.73
CA SER A 170 -4.31 4.35 16.06
C SER A 170 -3.43 3.13 15.81
N VAL A 171 -3.52 2.11 16.66
CA VAL A 171 -2.79 0.85 16.49
C VAL A 171 -3.41 0.02 15.37
N SER A 172 -4.74 0.00 15.25
CA SER A 172 -5.45 -0.82 14.26
C SER A 172 -5.28 -0.31 12.81
N TYR A 173 -5.03 0.98 12.59
CA TYR A 173 -4.79 1.52 11.25
C TYR A 173 -3.29 1.61 10.87
N THR A 174 -2.39 1.21 11.77
CA THR A 174 -0.96 1.07 11.47
C THR A 174 -0.63 -0.36 11.01
N HIS A 175 0.55 -0.83 11.31
CA HIS A 175 1.02 -2.17 10.96
C HIS A 175 0.70 -3.25 12.02
N LEU A 176 0.14 -2.88 13.17
CA LEU A 176 -0.19 -3.82 14.24
C LEU A 176 -1.67 -4.20 14.19
N THR A 177 -1.96 -5.49 14.21
CA THR A 177 -3.24 -6.02 14.66
C THR A 177 -3.13 -6.27 16.16
N LEU A 178 -3.94 -5.56 16.97
CA LEU A 178 -4.07 -5.95 18.37
C LEU A 178 -4.63 -7.37 18.44
N PRO A 179 -4.07 -8.26 19.29
CA PRO A 179 -4.78 -9.49 19.60
C PRO A 179 -6.13 -9.09 20.20
N THR A 180 -7.22 -9.48 19.53
CA THR A 180 -8.54 -9.44 20.12
C THR A 180 -8.45 -10.23 21.41
N LYS A 181 -8.55 -9.57 22.55
CA LYS A 181 -8.75 -10.26 23.83
C LYS A 181 -10.05 -11.05 23.69
N ALA A 182 -9.91 -12.39 23.64
CA ALA A 182 -11.02 -13.29 23.83
C ALA A 182 -11.57 -13.13 25.24
#